data_b4ce227a17f703ef36d26d0595c880c0
#
_entry.id   b4ce227a17f703ef36d26d0595c880c0
#
_cell.length_a   1.000
_cell.length_b   1.000
_cell.length_c   1.000
_cell.angle_alpha   90.00
_cell.angle_beta   90.00
_cell.angle_gamma   90.00
#
_symmetry.space_group_name_H-M   'P 1'
#
loop_
_entity.id
_entity.type
_entity.pdbx_description
1 polymer ?
#
loop_
_entity_poly.entity_id
_entity_poly.type
_entity_poly.pdbx_seq_one_letter_code
_entity_poly.pdbx_strand_id
1 'polypeptide(L)'
;MKAESLLLLQALEDAVDQAFADVQPCSFLPGDCLIQEGAAADGLILISSGVVQARWAGLPEDQGPRLGPGSVLGDISYLLGGPARATVIAVEPVEALRLSMAELETLMACNPVQGQRVFRSLAAINAQRLITQTHAQVRDVVVGLDAPSLMPAPLAAAVLRFKQSAAAVEQDLRRTEPDVVLRRDLAAAFDSLVQLTGSLFPAISGETPAQDAPALQALRLELLPYLLLTRSAERMYRKPRGYAGDFLTIAWMYANEPGGAGELGTFLDGCFLNQPAAQAVRNRRGLLRDELERARSLCDQRPLRVTSLACGPAAEVFDILLNDPELAQHVQFTLVDVDQ
;
A
#
# COMPACT_ATOMS: atom_id res chain seq x y z
N MET A 1 -19.42 -14.97 -14.69
CA MET A 1 -19.56 -14.21 -13.43
C MET A 1 -18.27 -14.40 -12.65
N LYS A 2 -17.67 -13.35 -12.12
CA LYS A 2 -16.40 -13.45 -11.37
C LYS A 2 -16.69 -14.10 -10.00
N ALA A 3 -15.76 -14.90 -9.47
CA ALA A 3 -15.94 -15.63 -8.22
C ALA A 3 -16.31 -14.74 -7.02
N GLU A 4 -15.87 -13.48 -7.05
CA GLU A 4 -16.09 -12.47 -6.01
C GLU A 4 -17.53 -11.94 -5.98
N SER A 5 -18.14 -11.85 -7.15
CA SER A 5 -19.57 -11.46 -7.27
C SER A 5 -20.49 -12.56 -6.81
N LEU A 6 -20.05 -13.83 -6.92
CA LEU A 6 -20.74 -14.97 -6.30
C LEU A 6 -20.70 -14.88 -4.77
N LEU A 7 -19.58 -14.46 -4.17
CA LEU A 7 -19.47 -14.29 -2.72
C LEU A 7 -20.37 -13.16 -2.19
N LEU A 8 -20.49 -12.06 -2.97
CA LEU A 8 -21.42 -10.99 -2.59
C LEU A 8 -22.87 -11.42 -2.79
N LEU A 9 -23.18 -12.10 -3.92
CA LEU A 9 -24.51 -12.67 -4.15
C LEU A 9 -24.87 -13.70 -3.08
N GLN A 10 -23.98 -14.63 -2.74
CA GLN A 10 -24.20 -15.58 -1.65
C GLN A 10 -24.36 -14.88 -0.29
N ALA A 11 -23.55 -13.85 0.00
CA ALA A 11 -23.71 -13.07 1.22
C ALA A 11 -25.02 -12.29 1.24
N LEU A 12 -25.53 -11.88 0.08
CA LEU A 12 -26.83 -11.22 -0.09
C LEU A 12 -27.97 -12.26 -0.13
N GLU A 13 -27.82 -13.39 -0.82
CA GLU A 13 -28.80 -14.48 -0.87
C GLU A 13 -29.03 -15.12 0.50
N ASP A 14 -27.99 -15.40 1.26
CA ASP A 14 -28.08 -15.84 2.66
C ASP A 14 -28.79 -14.80 3.56
N ALA A 15 -28.79 -13.52 3.14
CA ALA A 15 -29.49 -12.44 3.81
C ALA A 15 -30.94 -12.27 3.30
N VAL A 16 -31.18 -12.58 2.03
CA VAL A 16 -32.47 -12.45 1.33
C VAL A 16 -33.51 -13.42 1.87
N ASP A 17 -33.14 -14.61 2.31
CA ASP A 17 -34.10 -15.58 2.90
C ASP A 17 -34.81 -15.08 4.17
N GLN A 18 -34.36 -13.96 4.76
CA GLN A 18 -34.97 -13.42 5.99
C GLN A 18 -35.28 -11.91 6.00
N ALA A 19 -34.73 -11.08 5.09
CA ALA A 19 -34.87 -9.62 5.22
C ALA A 19 -34.99 -8.82 3.89
N PHE A 20 -34.77 -9.40 2.73
CA PHE A 20 -34.76 -8.66 1.46
C PHE A 20 -35.89 -9.08 0.51
N ALA A 21 -37.09 -8.60 0.78
CA ALA A 21 -38.22 -8.67 -0.18
C ALA A 21 -38.03 -7.68 -1.36
N ASP A 22 -37.01 -6.78 -1.32
CA ASP A 22 -36.97 -5.58 -2.16
C ASP A 22 -35.70 -5.36 -2.98
N VAL A 23 -34.87 -6.39 -3.26
CA VAL A 23 -33.85 -6.26 -4.29
C VAL A 23 -34.55 -6.06 -5.64
N GLN A 24 -34.54 -4.82 -6.16
CA GLN A 24 -35.27 -4.49 -7.37
C GLN A 24 -34.42 -4.78 -8.62
N PRO A 25 -34.88 -5.64 -9.53
CA PRO A 25 -34.30 -5.74 -10.86
C PRO A 25 -34.50 -4.42 -11.60
N CYS A 26 -33.43 -3.93 -12.24
CA CYS A 26 -33.46 -2.71 -13.06
C CYS A 26 -32.74 -2.97 -14.38
N SER A 27 -33.26 -2.34 -15.44
CA SER A 27 -32.74 -2.46 -16.79
C SER A 27 -32.40 -1.09 -17.33
N PHE A 28 -31.29 -1.00 -18.07
CA PHE A 28 -30.81 0.24 -18.67
C PHE A 28 -30.51 0.03 -20.16
N LEU A 29 -30.87 1.03 -20.98
CA LEU A 29 -30.55 1.05 -22.39
C LEU A 29 -29.17 1.69 -22.61
N PRO A 30 -28.50 1.40 -23.73
CA PRO A 30 -27.26 2.08 -24.08
C PRO A 30 -27.43 3.61 -24.07
N GLY A 31 -26.54 4.27 -23.33
CA GLY A 31 -26.58 5.73 -23.09
C GLY A 31 -27.25 6.14 -21.78
N ASP A 32 -27.98 5.25 -21.13
CA ASP A 32 -28.59 5.55 -19.82
C ASP A 32 -27.52 5.76 -18.75
N CYS A 33 -27.77 6.74 -17.86
CA CYS A 33 -26.90 7.02 -16.71
C CYS A 33 -27.38 6.24 -15.50
N LEU A 34 -26.54 5.33 -15.02
CA LEU A 34 -26.80 4.52 -13.81
C LEU A 34 -26.42 5.29 -12.53
N ILE A 35 -25.33 6.02 -12.58
CA ILE A 35 -24.81 6.83 -11.47
C ILE A 35 -24.27 8.14 -12.05
N GLN A 36 -24.62 9.26 -11.43
CA GLN A 36 -24.13 10.59 -11.81
C GLN A 36 -23.03 11.04 -10.84
N GLU A 37 -21.87 11.47 -11.34
CA GLU A 37 -20.79 12.04 -10.53
C GLU A 37 -21.31 13.25 -9.70
N GLY A 38 -20.97 13.30 -8.42
CA GLY A 38 -21.41 14.33 -7.50
C GLY A 38 -22.82 14.13 -6.90
N ALA A 39 -23.63 13.22 -7.43
CA ALA A 39 -24.93 12.91 -6.85
C ALA A 39 -24.78 12.13 -5.53
N ALA A 40 -25.82 12.19 -4.67
CA ALA A 40 -25.86 11.39 -3.46
C ALA A 40 -25.79 9.89 -3.79
N ALA A 41 -25.06 9.13 -2.98
CA ALA A 41 -24.98 7.69 -3.14
C ALA A 41 -26.33 7.04 -2.75
N ASP A 42 -27.01 6.48 -3.71
CA ASP A 42 -28.36 5.93 -3.59
C ASP A 42 -28.39 4.47 -3.13
N GLY A 43 -27.25 3.78 -3.19
CA GLY A 43 -27.12 2.36 -2.89
C GLY A 43 -26.07 1.65 -3.77
N LEU A 44 -26.18 0.34 -3.82
CA LEU A 44 -25.35 -0.54 -4.63
C LEU A 44 -26.11 -1.01 -5.87
N ILE A 45 -25.42 -1.09 -7.01
CA ILE A 45 -25.95 -1.67 -8.25
C ILE A 45 -25.02 -2.83 -8.66
N LEU A 46 -25.57 -4.04 -8.72
CA LEU A 46 -24.85 -5.23 -9.18
C LEU A 46 -25.21 -5.54 -10.62
N ILE A 47 -24.24 -5.52 -11.52
CA ILE A 47 -24.44 -5.81 -12.95
C ILE A 47 -24.63 -7.32 -13.14
N SER A 48 -25.79 -7.74 -13.66
CA SER A 48 -26.09 -9.12 -14.00
C SER A 48 -25.71 -9.45 -15.44
N SER A 49 -25.98 -8.53 -16.37
CA SER A 49 -25.61 -8.64 -17.80
C SER A 49 -25.35 -7.28 -18.42
N GLY A 50 -24.66 -7.24 -19.56
CA GLY A 50 -24.29 -6.01 -20.27
C GLY A 50 -22.99 -5.38 -19.76
N VAL A 51 -22.65 -4.20 -20.29
CA VAL A 51 -21.42 -3.47 -20.01
C VAL A 51 -21.74 -2.01 -19.73
N VAL A 52 -21.12 -1.47 -18.68
CA VAL A 52 -21.16 -0.05 -18.33
C VAL A 52 -19.75 0.55 -18.43
N GLN A 53 -19.66 1.88 -18.57
CA GLN A 53 -18.42 2.63 -18.56
C GLN A 53 -18.46 3.70 -17.46
N ALA A 54 -17.43 3.72 -16.63
CA ALA A 54 -17.24 4.79 -15.67
C ALA A 54 -16.50 5.96 -16.34
N ARG A 55 -16.93 7.21 -16.06
CA ARG A 55 -16.38 8.45 -16.61
C ARG A 55 -16.16 9.45 -15.48
N TRP A 56 -15.11 10.26 -15.60
CA TRP A 56 -14.80 11.33 -14.65
C TRP A 56 -14.79 12.68 -15.37
N ALA A 57 -15.25 13.71 -14.69
CA ALA A 57 -15.15 15.06 -15.19
C ALA A 57 -13.69 15.43 -15.50
N GLY A 58 -13.44 15.96 -16.70
CA GLY A 58 -12.09 16.37 -17.13
C GLY A 58 -11.24 15.29 -17.82
N LEU A 59 -11.73 14.05 -17.96
CA LEU A 59 -11.10 13.02 -18.77
C LEU A 59 -11.88 12.79 -20.08
N PRO A 60 -11.21 12.35 -21.18
CA PRO A 60 -11.88 11.95 -22.39
C PRO A 60 -12.90 10.85 -22.15
N GLU A 61 -14.04 10.92 -22.84
CA GLU A 61 -15.19 10.03 -22.59
C GLU A 61 -14.91 8.54 -22.85
N ASP A 62 -13.91 8.23 -23.67
CA ASP A 62 -13.53 6.86 -24.06
C ASP A 62 -12.48 6.21 -23.14
N GLN A 63 -11.86 6.98 -22.25
CA GLN A 63 -10.76 6.49 -21.40
C GLN A 63 -11.19 5.83 -20.09
N GLY A 64 -12.48 5.85 -19.75
CA GLY A 64 -12.98 5.25 -18.53
C GLY A 64 -13.02 3.70 -18.58
N PRO A 65 -12.84 3.01 -17.45
CA PRO A 65 -12.90 1.55 -17.39
C PRO A 65 -14.31 1.04 -17.74
N ARG A 66 -14.35 -0.06 -18.48
CA ARG A 66 -15.57 -0.80 -18.75
C ARG A 66 -15.78 -1.88 -17.70
N LEU A 67 -16.97 -1.95 -17.18
CA LEU A 67 -17.37 -2.87 -16.13
C LEU A 67 -18.49 -3.77 -16.64
N GLY A 68 -18.33 -5.05 -16.52
CA GLY A 68 -19.25 -6.07 -17.01
C GLY A 68 -19.96 -6.84 -15.89
N PRO A 69 -20.61 -7.98 -16.23
CA PRO A 69 -21.34 -8.80 -15.30
C PRO A 69 -20.53 -9.16 -14.06
N GLY A 70 -21.18 -9.05 -12.90
CA GLY A 70 -20.59 -9.27 -11.60
C GLY A 70 -19.87 -8.04 -11.02
N SER A 71 -19.87 -6.91 -11.70
CA SER A 71 -19.35 -5.66 -11.13
C SER A 71 -20.36 -5.03 -10.20
N VAL A 72 -19.88 -4.47 -9.09
CA VAL A 72 -20.67 -3.68 -8.13
C VAL A 72 -20.33 -2.21 -8.34
N LEU A 73 -21.35 -1.38 -8.39
CA LEU A 73 -21.27 0.08 -8.53
C LEU A 73 -21.79 0.73 -7.23
N GLY A 74 -21.28 1.93 -6.91
CA GLY A 74 -21.66 2.66 -5.69
C GLY A 74 -20.91 2.24 -4.43
N ASP A 75 -20.16 1.14 -4.50
CA ASP A 75 -19.39 0.54 -3.41
C ASP A 75 -18.36 1.48 -2.77
N ILE A 76 -17.64 2.26 -3.57
CA ILE A 76 -16.66 3.24 -3.07
C ILE A 76 -17.34 4.34 -2.26
N SER A 77 -18.46 4.87 -2.76
CA SER A 77 -19.22 5.91 -2.07
C SER A 77 -19.85 5.39 -0.78
N TYR A 78 -20.29 4.13 -0.77
CA TYR A 78 -20.80 3.46 0.42
C TYR A 78 -19.69 3.28 1.49
N LEU A 79 -18.52 2.76 1.09
CA LEU A 79 -17.43 2.46 2.02
C LEU A 79 -16.75 3.70 2.59
N LEU A 80 -16.63 4.77 1.80
CA LEU A 80 -15.92 6.00 2.19
C LEU A 80 -16.85 7.09 2.70
N GLY A 81 -18.16 6.95 2.47
CA GLY A 81 -19.13 8.03 2.62
C GLY A 81 -18.99 9.08 1.52
N GLY A 82 -20.05 9.84 1.30
CA GLY A 82 -20.06 10.98 0.38
C GLY A 82 -20.67 10.71 -0.99
N PRO A 83 -20.59 11.70 -1.91
CA PRO A 83 -21.21 11.63 -3.22
C PRO A 83 -20.52 10.64 -4.16
N ALA A 84 -21.21 10.26 -5.23
CA ALA A 84 -20.67 9.44 -6.31
C ALA A 84 -19.45 10.10 -6.95
N ARG A 85 -18.40 9.31 -7.17
CA ARG A 85 -17.08 9.79 -7.62
C ARG A 85 -16.85 9.65 -9.12
N ALA A 86 -17.82 9.07 -9.83
CA ALA A 86 -17.80 8.92 -11.28
C ALA A 86 -19.21 8.86 -11.82
N THR A 87 -19.39 9.30 -13.06
CA THR A 87 -20.59 9.04 -13.85
C THR A 87 -20.48 7.65 -14.48
N VAL A 88 -21.50 6.80 -14.35
CA VAL A 88 -21.52 5.46 -14.94
C VAL A 88 -22.65 5.39 -15.96
N ILE A 89 -22.30 5.03 -17.20
CA ILE A 89 -23.20 5.01 -18.36
C ILE A 89 -23.26 3.59 -18.94
N ALA A 90 -24.44 3.13 -19.32
CA ALA A 90 -24.61 1.88 -20.04
C ALA A 90 -24.01 1.99 -21.45
N VAL A 91 -23.16 1.05 -21.84
CA VAL A 91 -22.57 0.96 -23.19
C VAL A 91 -23.35 -0.04 -24.05
N GLU A 92 -23.92 -1.05 -23.39
CA GLU A 92 -24.77 -2.08 -23.96
C GLU A 92 -26.07 -2.14 -23.13
N PRO A 93 -27.10 -2.88 -23.56
CA PRO A 93 -28.23 -3.16 -22.68
C PRO A 93 -27.78 -3.84 -21.39
N VAL A 94 -28.14 -3.28 -20.25
CA VAL A 94 -27.70 -3.72 -18.91
C VAL A 94 -28.88 -4.21 -18.11
N GLU A 95 -28.78 -5.41 -17.53
CA GLU A 95 -29.62 -5.89 -16.46
C GLU A 95 -28.84 -5.84 -15.16
N ALA A 96 -29.43 -5.34 -14.11
CA ALA A 96 -28.77 -5.16 -12.83
C ALA A 96 -29.74 -5.36 -11.66
N LEU A 97 -29.17 -5.57 -10.47
CA LEU A 97 -29.88 -5.61 -9.20
C LEU A 97 -29.51 -4.38 -8.39
N ARG A 98 -30.50 -3.65 -7.90
CA ARG A 98 -30.31 -2.46 -7.06
C ARG A 98 -30.66 -2.77 -5.62
N LEU A 99 -29.79 -2.37 -4.72
CA LEU A 99 -29.98 -2.42 -3.27
C LEU A 99 -29.78 -1.00 -2.72
N SER A 100 -30.83 -0.44 -2.13
CA SER A 100 -30.81 0.93 -1.62
C SER A 100 -29.94 1.07 -0.37
N MET A 101 -29.50 2.30 -0.07
CA MET A 101 -28.73 2.58 1.13
C MET A 101 -29.49 2.25 2.40
N ALA A 102 -30.81 2.54 2.43
CA ALA A 102 -31.66 2.26 3.59
C ALA A 102 -31.79 0.76 3.88
N GLU A 103 -31.85 -0.08 2.85
CA GLU A 103 -31.88 -1.54 2.98
C GLU A 103 -30.54 -2.07 3.52
N LEU A 104 -29.40 -1.54 3.02
CA LEU A 104 -28.08 -1.88 3.55
C LEU A 104 -27.93 -1.51 5.02
N GLU A 105 -28.36 -0.32 5.42
CA GLU A 105 -28.32 0.14 6.81
C GLU A 105 -29.22 -0.72 7.69
N THR A 106 -30.41 -1.08 7.20
CA THR A 106 -31.32 -1.97 7.90
C THR A 106 -30.71 -3.36 8.10
N LEU A 107 -30.06 -3.91 7.07
CA LEU A 107 -29.34 -5.18 7.18
C LEU A 107 -28.25 -5.11 8.24
N MET A 108 -27.44 -4.06 8.22
CA MET A 108 -26.34 -3.87 9.17
C MET A 108 -26.87 -3.77 10.62
N ALA A 109 -28.03 -3.13 10.81
CA ALA A 109 -28.64 -2.95 12.13
C ALA A 109 -29.32 -4.22 12.64
N CYS A 110 -30.07 -4.93 11.78
CA CYS A 110 -30.86 -6.09 12.16
C CYS A 110 -30.05 -7.39 12.21
N ASN A 111 -29.04 -7.52 11.37
CA ASN A 111 -28.16 -8.70 11.32
C ASN A 111 -26.69 -8.32 11.17
N PRO A 112 -26.00 -7.97 12.26
CA PRO A 112 -24.60 -7.53 12.22
C PRO A 112 -23.63 -8.56 11.61
N VAL A 113 -23.92 -9.86 11.74
CA VAL A 113 -23.06 -10.92 11.17
C VAL A 113 -23.14 -10.93 9.65
N GLN A 114 -24.33 -10.80 9.09
CA GLN A 114 -24.51 -10.69 7.64
C GLN A 114 -24.00 -9.36 7.11
N GLY A 115 -24.26 -8.27 7.84
CA GLY A 115 -23.70 -6.96 7.53
C GLY A 115 -22.17 -7.00 7.42
N GLN A 116 -21.48 -7.66 8.36
CA GLN A 116 -20.05 -7.86 8.32
C GLN A 116 -19.60 -8.67 7.09
N ARG A 117 -20.35 -9.71 6.68
CA ARG A 117 -20.04 -10.49 5.47
C ARG A 117 -20.16 -9.65 4.21
N VAL A 118 -21.24 -8.87 4.07
CA VAL A 118 -21.43 -7.93 2.94
C VAL A 118 -20.28 -6.92 2.89
N PHE A 119 -19.96 -6.30 4.01
CA PHE A 119 -18.85 -5.33 4.09
C PHE A 119 -17.51 -5.95 3.69
N ARG A 120 -17.20 -7.15 4.19
CA ARG A 120 -15.96 -7.88 3.80
C ARG A 120 -15.94 -8.22 2.30
N SER A 121 -17.07 -8.60 1.73
CA SER A 121 -17.16 -8.89 0.29
C SER A 121 -16.96 -7.64 -0.56
N LEU A 122 -17.54 -6.50 -0.17
CA LEU A 122 -17.30 -5.21 -0.83
C LEU A 122 -15.84 -4.76 -0.73
N ALA A 123 -15.23 -4.91 0.44
CA ALA A 123 -13.82 -4.60 0.65
C ALA A 123 -12.90 -5.50 -0.20
N ALA A 124 -13.20 -6.80 -0.30
CA ALA A 124 -12.47 -7.74 -1.12
C ALA A 124 -12.60 -7.42 -2.62
N ILE A 125 -13.80 -7.06 -3.10
CA ILE A 125 -14.03 -6.63 -4.49
C ILE A 125 -13.20 -5.39 -4.82
N ASN A 126 -13.18 -4.39 -3.93
CA ASN A 126 -12.40 -3.18 -4.13
C ASN A 126 -10.89 -3.43 -4.09
N ALA A 127 -10.43 -4.26 -3.15
CA ALA A 127 -9.03 -4.67 -3.11
C ALA A 127 -8.61 -5.40 -4.40
N GLN A 128 -9.42 -6.31 -4.90
CA GLN A 128 -9.15 -7.03 -6.14
C GLN A 128 -9.20 -6.12 -7.37
N ARG A 129 -10.11 -5.15 -7.43
CA ARG A 129 -10.11 -4.12 -8.49
C ARG A 129 -8.82 -3.31 -8.47
N LEU A 130 -8.38 -2.89 -7.29
CA LEU A 130 -7.14 -2.14 -7.13
C LEU A 130 -5.94 -2.96 -7.62
N ILE A 131 -5.86 -4.24 -7.23
CA ILE A 131 -4.83 -5.17 -7.69
C ILE A 131 -4.88 -5.31 -9.23
N THR A 132 -6.07 -5.53 -9.79
CA THR A 132 -6.26 -5.72 -11.24
C THR A 132 -5.94 -4.45 -12.02
N GLN A 133 -6.35 -3.27 -11.53
CA GLN A 133 -6.04 -1.98 -12.14
C GLN A 133 -4.54 -1.66 -12.06
N THR A 134 -3.91 -1.95 -10.93
CA THR A 134 -2.46 -1.80 -10.77
C THR A 134 -1.72 -2.74 -11.72
N HIS A 135 -2.17 -3.98 -11.86
CA HIS A 135 -1.60 -4.94 -12.81
C HIS A 135 -1.87 -4.53 -14.28
N ALA A 136 -3.04 -3.97 -14.61
CA ALA A 136 -3.34 -3.47 -15.95
C ALA A 136 -2.50 -2.25 -16.29
N GLN A 137 -2.39 -1.28 -15.39
CA GLN A 137 -1.52 -0.11 -15.56
C GLN A 137 -0.05 -0.51 -15.69
N VAL A 138 0.40 -1.50 -14.92
CA VAL A 138 1.74 -2.07 -15.05
C VAL A 138 1.89 -2.79 -16.40
N ARG A 139 0.87 -3.49 -16.88
CA ARG A 139 0.88 -4.17 -18.18
C ARG A 139 0.90 -3.18 -19.34
N ASP A 140 0.09 -2.12 -19.30
CA ASP A 140 0.05 -1.09 -20.33
C ASP A 140 1.35 -0.28 -20.38
N VAL A 141 1.98 -0.05 -19.25
CA VAL A 141 3.33 0.52 -19.16
C VAL A 141 4.39 -0.46 -19.70
N VAL A 142 4.23 -1.78 -19.48
CA VAL A 142 5.14 -2.81 -20.00
C VAL A 142 4.94 -3.05 -21.51
N VAL A 143 3.72 -2.97 -22.01
CA VAL A 143 3.41 -3.12 -23.46
C VAL A 143 3.73 -1.85 -24.25
N GLY A 144 3.71 -0.68 -23.61
CA GLY A 144 4.19 0.58 -24.21
C GLY A 144 5.71 0.73 -24.27
N LEU A 145 6.48 -0.25 -23.78
CA LEU A 145 7.95 -0.27 -23.74
C LEU A 145 8.62 -0.89 -24.98
N ASP A 146 8.00 -0.82 -26.15
CA ASP A 146 8.74 -0.77 -27.43
C ASP A 146 9.37 0.61 -27.69
N ALA A 147 9.19 1.59 -26.79
CA ALA A 147 9.99 2.79 -26.71
C ALA A 147 11.40 2.44 -26.18
N PRO A 148 12.48 3.07 -26.65
CA PRO A 148 13.83 2.84 -26.15
C PRO A 148 13.80 2.92 -24.62
N SER A 149 14.27 1.88 -23.96
CA SER A 149 14.23 1.73 -22.50
C SER A 149 14.62 3.07 -21.84
N LEU A 150 13.69 3.70 -21.14
CA LEU A 150 13.93 4.94 -20.41
C LEU A 150 15.00 4.77 -19.32
N MET A 151 15.32 3.52 -18.99
CA MET A 151 16.36 3.17 -18.02
C MET A 151 17.67 2.84 -18.72
N PRO A 152 18.82 3.22 -18.14
CA PRO A 152 20.13 2.72 -18.58
C PRO A 152 20.16 1.20 -18.64
N ALA A 153 20.76 0.63 -19.69
CA ALA A 153 20.76 -0.82 -19.92
C ALA A 153 21.23 -1.66 -18.69
N PRO A 154 22.25 -1.26 -17.92
CA PRO A 154 22.62 -2.00 -16.70
C PRO A 154 21.50 -2.02 -15.65
N LEU A 155 20.75 -0.90 -15.50
CA LEU A 155 19.66 -0.79 -14.55
C LEU A 155 18.46 -1.66 -14.98
N ALA A 156 18.11 -1.61 -16.27
CA ALA A 156 17.04 -2.46 -16.82
C ALA A 156 17.35 -3.95 -16.63
N ALA A 157 18.60 -4.38 -16.84
CA ALA A 157 19.05 -5.74 -16.59
C ALA A 157 18.99 -6.14 -15.11
N ALA A 158 19.32 -5.22 -14.19
CA ALA A 158 19.22 -5.45 -12.75
C ALA A 158 17.76 -5.59 -12.29
N VAL A 159 16.86 -4.74 -12.79
CA VAL A 159 15.42 -4.81 -12.55
C VAL A 159 14.85 -6.16 -13.03
N LEU A 160 15.20 -6.57 -14.25
CA LEU A 160 14.74 -7.85 -14.80
C LEU A 160 15.21 -9.04 -13.95
N ARG A 161 16.48 -9.03 -13.54
CA ARG A 161 17.05 -10.08 -12.67
C ARG A 161 16.32 -10.13 -11.33
N PHE A 162 16.09 -9.00 -10.70
CA PHE A 162 15.33 -8.92 -9.46
C PHE A 162 13.93 -9.50 -9.61
N LYS A 163 13.19 -9.11 -10.65
CA LYS A 163 11.84 -9.61 -10.94
C LYS A 163 11.81 -11.13 -11.18
N GLN A 164 12.79 -11.66 -11.91
CA GLN A 164 12.92 -13.10 -12.14
C GLN A 164 13.19 -13.87 -10.83
N SER A 165 14.10 -13.34 -9.99
CA SER A 165 14.39 -13.95 -8.68
C SER A 165 13.18 -13.88 -7.74
N ALA A 166 12.44 -12.76 -7.73
CA ALA A 166 11.22 -12.62 -6.93
C ALA A 166 10.13 -13.61 -7.36
N ALA A 167 9.92 -13.78 -8.68
CA ALA A 167 8.98 -14.76 -9.21
C ALA A 167 9.38 -16.21 -8.88
N ALA A 168 10.67 -16.55 -8.91
CA ALA A 168 11.18 -17.85 -8.52
C ALA A 168 10.92 -18.14 -7.04
N VAL A 169 11.18 -17.17 -6.15
CA VAL A 169 10.88 -17.30 -4.72
C VAL A 169 9.37 -17.43 -4.49
N GLU A 170 8.53 -16.63 -5.16
CA GLU A 170 7.07 -16.73 -5.02
C GLU A 170 6.54 -18.11 -5.41
N GLN A 171 7.09 -18.72 -6.45
CA GLN A 171 6.74 -20.08 -6.84
C GLN A 171 7.21 -21.12 -5.82
N ASP A 172 8.38 -20.91 -5.22
CA ASP A 172 8.97 -21.80 -4.21
C ASP A 172 8.19 -21.75 -2.88
N LEU A 173 7.63 -20.59 -2.50
CA LEU A 173 6.80 -20.43 -1.30
C LEU A 173 5.55 -21.34 -1.27
N ARG A 174 5.17 -21.92 -2.40
CA ARG A 174 4.10 -22.94 -2.51
C ARG A 174 4.56 -24.34 -2.20
N ARG A 175 5.87 -24.55 -1.94
CA ARG A 175 6.48 -25.85 -1.62
C ARG A 175 6.58 -26.04 -0.12
N THR A 176 6.65 -27.30 0.29
CA THR A 176 6.74 -27.68 1.71
C THR A 176 8.10 -27.32 2.32
N GLU A 177 9.16 -27.30 1.52
CA GLU A 177 10.51 -26.93 1.94
C GLU A 177 11.03 -25.78 1.07
N PRO A 178 11.25 -24.58 1.63
CA PRO A 178 11.73 -23.42 0.90
C PRO A 178 13.17 -23.58 0.42
N ASP A 179 13.46 -23.22 -0.82
CA ASP A 179 14.82 -23.22 -1.35
C ASP A 179 15.63 -22.02 -0.86
N VAL A 180 16.61 -22.28 -0.02
CA VAL A 180 17.52 -21.27 0.55
C VAL A 180 18.34 -20.54 -0.53
N VAL A 181 18.65 -21.25 -1.65
CA VAL A 181 19.44 -20.67 -2.75
C VAL A 181 18.64 -19.57 -3.45
N LEU A 182 17.36 -19.81 -3.75
CA LEU A 182 16.49 -18.83 -4.39
C LEU A 182 16.35 -17.57 -3.54
N ARG A 183 16.20 -17.72 -2.23
CA ARG A 183 16.11 -16.58 -1.30
C ARG A 183 17.41 -15.79 -1.25
N ARG A 184 18.56 -16.45 -1.22
CA ARG A 184 19.86 -15.82 -1.29
C ARG A 184 20.04 -15.05 -2.60
N ASP A 185 19.65 -15.63 -3.71
CA ASP A 185 19.78 -15.04 -5.04
C ASP A 185 18.86 -13.80 -5.18
N LEU A 186 17.66 -13.84 -4.61
CA LEU A 186 16.78 -12.67 -4.54
C LEU A 186 17.38 -11.56 -3.67
N ALA A 187 17.96 -11.88 -2.52
CA ALA A 187 18.62 -10.88 -1.67
C ALA A 187 19.81 -10.23 -2.41
N ALA A 188 20.63 -11.03 -3.10
CA ALA A 188 21.76 -10.51 -3.89
C ALA A 188 21.30 -9.64 -5.07
N ALA A 189 20.19 -10.00 -5.73
CA ALA A 189 19.60 -9.20 -6.80
C ALA A 189 19.04 -7.87 -6.26
N PHE A 190 18.40 -7.88 -5.08
CA PHE A 190 17.94 -6.68 -4.39
C PHE A 190 19.10 -5.74 -4.04
N ASP A 191 20.15 -6.25 -3.40
CA ASP A 191 21.34 -5.47 -3.04
C ASP A 191 22.03 -4.87 -4.25
N SER A 192 22.20 -5.65 -5.31
CA SER A 192 22.77 -5.21 -6.59
C SER A 192 21.96 -4.06 -7.21
N LEU A 193 20.63 -4.16 -7.16
CA LEU A 193 19.72 -3.15 -7.68
C LEU A 193 19.84 -1.84 -6.88
N VAL A 194 19.87 -1.91 -5.55
CA VAL A 194 20.03 -0.74 -4.67
C VAL A 194 21.37 -0.06 -4.90
N GLN A 195 22.47 -0.82 -4.95
CA GLN A 195 23.81 -0.30 -5.19
C GLN A 195 23.93 0.39 -6.56
N LEU A 196 23.40 -0.26 -7.60
CA LEU A 196 23.44 0.29 -8.95
C LEU A 196 22.61 1.57 -9.06
N THR A 197 21.44 1.60 -8.45
CA THR A 197 20.59 2.80 -8.41
C THR A 197 21.31 3.95 -7.70
N GLY A 198 21.91 3.69 -6.54
CA GLY A 198 22.69 4.70 -5.81
C GLY A 198 23.93 5.21 -6.57
N SER A 199 24.55 4.36 -7.39
CA SER A 199 25.70 4.76 -8.21
C SER A 199 25.33 5.57 -9.46
N LEU A 200 24.19 5.26 -10.08
CA LEU A 200 23.69 5.95 -11.27
C LEU A 200 23.00 7.28 -10.93
N PHE A 201 22.34 7.34 -9.79
CA PHE A 201 21.58 8.50 -9.34
C PHE A 201 22.02 8.90 -7.92
N PRO A 202 23.23 9.44 -7.79
CA PRO A 202 23.69 9.92 -6.48
C PRO A 202 22.77 11.04 -6.02
N ALA A 203 22.28 10.94 -4.78
CA ALA A 203 21.44 11.97 -4.16
C ALA A 203 22.29 13.24 -3.94
N ILE A 204 22.29 14.13 -4.90
CA ILE A 204 22.91 15.44 -4.79
C ILE A 204 21.81 16.46 -4.54
N SER A 205 21.82 17.09 -3.37
CA SER A 205 20.99 18.26 -3.01
C SER A 205 19.45 18.12 -3.03
N GLY A 206 18.88 16.93 -2.97
CA GLY A 206 17.43 16.74 -2.82
C GLY A 206 16.57 16.95 -4.06
N GLU A 207 17.12 17.47 -5.15
CA GLU A 207 16.43 17.62 -6.44
C GLU A 207 16.94 16.57 -7.43
N THR A 208 16.00 15.86 -8.06
CA THR A 208 16.32 14.95 -9.16
C THR A 208 16.61 15.77 -10.41
N PRO A 209 17.80 15.63 -11.04
CA PRO A 209 18.07 16.28 -12.32
C PRO A 209 16.96 15.93 -13.35
N ALA A 210 16.53 16.92 -14.13
CA ALA A 210 15.42 16.73 -15.08
C ALA A 210 15.69 15.59 -16.09
N GLN A 211 16.95 15.36 -16.44
CA GLN A 211 17.39 14.28 -17.32
C GLN A 211 17.24 12.88 -16.72
N ASP A 212 17.28 12.74 -15.39
CA ASP A 212 17.19 11.46 -14.68
C ASP A 212 15.75 11.11 -14.29
N ALA A 213 14.85 12.09 -14.30
CA ALA A 213 13.46 11.92 -13.89
C ALA A 213 12.72 10.81 -14.66
N PRO A 214 12.84 10.66 -15.99
CA PRO A 214 12.18 9.57 -16.72
C PRO A 214 12.68 8.19 -16.31
N ALA A 215 13.99 8.02 -16.12
CA ALA A 215 14.59 6.75 -15.71
C ALA A 215 14.16 6.34 -14.29
N LEU A 216 14.17 7.29 -13.35
CA LEU A 216 13.72 7.06 -11.98
C LEU A 216 12.22 6.80 -11.90
N GLN A 217 11.42 7.46 -12.73
CA GLN A 217 9.99 7.17 -12.82
C GLN A 217 9.73 5.76 -13.35
N ALA A 218 10.43 5.35 -14.41
CA ALA A 218 10.34 3.99 -14.94
C ALA A 218 10.78 2.95 -13.89
N LEU A 219 11.90 3.17 -13.21
CA LEU A 219 12.37 2.32 -12.12
C LEU A 219 11.33 2.19 -11.01
N ARG A 220 10.74 3.32 -10.59
CA ARG A 220 9.69 3.34 -9.57
C ARG A 220 8.49 2.51 -9.98
N LEU A 221 8.01 2.63 -11.21
CA LEU A 221 6.87 1.86 -11.70
C LEU A 221 7.15 0.35 -11.70
N GLU A 222 8.36 -0.05 -12.11
CA GLU A 222 8.78 -1.46 -12.11
C GLU A 222 8.88 -2.08 -10.71
N LEU A 223 9.31 -1.30 -9.72
CA LEU A 223 9.56 -1.80 -8.36
C LEU A 223 8.39 -1.58 -7.41
N LEU A 224 7.50 -0.63 -7.69
CA LEU A 224 6.41 -0.26 -6.79
C LEU A 224 5.56 -1.47 -6.34
N PRO A 225 5.19 -2.43 -7.20
CA PRO A 225 4.41 -3.60 -6.77
C PRO A 225 5.10 -4.42 -5.67
N TYR A 226 6.43 -4.52 -5.72
CA TYR A 226 7.24 -5.25 -4.74
C TYR A 226 7.44 -4.44 -3.46
N LEU A 227 7.67 -3.12 -3.59
CA LEU A 227 7.84 -2.22 -2.45
C LEU A 227 6.56 -2.13 -1.61
N LEU A 228 5.39 -2.14 -2.25
CA LEU A 228 4.09 -2.13 -1.56
C LEU A 228 3.76 -3.44 -0.84
N LEU A 229 4.47 -4.53 -1.09
CA LEU A 229 4.38 -5.75 -0.30
C LEU A 229 5.10 -5.62 1.03
N THR A 230 6.12 -4.78 1.14
CA THR A 230 6.92 -4.61 2.36
C THR A 230 6.22 -3.68 3.35
N ARG A 231 6.32 -3.97 4.64
CA ARG A 231 5.75 -3.12 5.69
C ARG A 231 6.41 -1.74 5.75
N SER A 232 7.73 -1.72 5.68
CA SER A 232 8.52 -0.51 5.86
C SER A 232 8.45 0.43 4.66
N ALA A 233 8.69 -0.09 3.43
CA ALA A 233 8.68 0.75 2.24
C ALA A 233 7.27 1.20 1.85
N GLU A 234 6.24 0.36 2.07
CA GLU A 234 4.84 0.73 1.87
C GLU A 234 4.46 1.94 2.74
N ARG A 235 4.80 1.91 4.04
CA ARG A 235 4.53 3.03 4.93
C ARG A 235 5.28 4.29 4.52
N MET A 236 6.57 4.18 4.17
CA MET A 236 7.37 5.30 3.68
C MET A 236 6.80 5.89 2.39
N TYR A 237 6.22 5.05 1.52
CA TYR A 237 5.56 5.48 0.30
C TYR A 237 4.25 6.22 0.59
N ARG A 238 3.37 5.67 1.43
CA ARG A 238 2.08 6.26 1.78
C ARG A 238 2.18 7.51 2.62
N LYS A 239 3.23 7.66 3.42
CA LYS A 239 3.47 8.82 4.30
C LYS A 239 2.23 9.19 5.12
N PRO A 240 1.65 8.31 5.94
CA PRO A 240 0.37 8.54 6.61
C PRO A 240 0.38 9.76 7.54
N ARG A 241 1.55 10.27 7.91
CA ARG A 241 1.77 11.48 8.70
C ARG A 241 2.38 12.64 7.91
N GLY A 242 2.38 12.56 6.56
CA GLY A 242 2.89 13.58 5.66
C GLY A 242 4.38 13.44 5.31
N TYR A 243 5.14 12.57 5.97
CA TYR A 243 6.57 12.34 5.72
C TYR A 243 6.96 10.86 5.86
N ALA A 244 8.06 10.46 5.23
CA ALA A 244 8.46 9.05 5.09
C ALA A 244 9.08 8.43 6.35
N GLY A 245 9.70 9.24 7.19
CA GLY A 245 10.48 8.80 8.36
C GLY A 245 9.77 9.08 9.68
N ASP A 246 8.46 8.83 9.78
CA ASP A 246 7.70 9.03 11.01
C ASP A 246 8.19 8.10 12.14
N PHE A 247 7.80 8.41 13.39
CA PHE A 247 8.29 7.67 14.56
C PHE A 247 8.06 6.16 14.47
N LEU A 248 6.95 5.74 13.86
CA LEU A 248 6.62 4.31 13.75
C LEU A 248 7.52 3.60 12.72
N THR A 249 7.85 4.26 11.61
CA THR A 249 8.84 3.77 10.65
C THR A 249 10.21 3.58 11.31
N ILE A 250 10.64 4.56 12.11
CA ILE A 250 11.90 4.48 12.87
C ILE A 250 11.84 3.37 13.93
N ALA A 251 10.71 3.22 14.64
CA ALA A 251 10.52 2.15 15.62
C ALA A 251 10.65 0.76 14.97
N TRP A 252 10.07 0.55 13.79
CA TRP A 252 10.22 -0.72 13.06
C TRP A 252 11.65 -0.98 12.59
N MET A 253 12.37 0.05 12.15
CA MET A 253 13.80 -0.08 11.83
C MET A 253 14.62 -0.47 13.05
N TYR A 254 14.30 0.07 14.24
CA TYR A 254 14.95 -0.30 15.50
C TYR A 254 14.62 -1.74 15.94
N ALA A 255 13.37 -2.17 15.81
CA ALA A 255 12.98 -3.53 16.13
C ALA A 255 13.66 -4.56 15.21
N ASN A 256 13.97 -4.17 13.96
CA ASN A 256 14.58 -5.03 12.95
C ASN A 256 13.81 -6.35 12.73
N GLU A 257 12.49 -6.27 12.82
CA GLU A 257 11.57 -7.39 12.61
C GLU A 257 10.91 -7.22 11.24
N PRO A 258 11.23 -8.06 10.26
CA PRO A 258 10.61 -7.98 8.95
C PRO A 258 9.09 -8.20 9.00
N GLY A 259 8.34 -7.50 8.15
CA GLY A 259 6.89 -7.65 8.02
C GLY A 259 6.41 -7.24 6.64
N GLY A 260 5.18 -7.62 6.30
CA GLY A 260 4.61 -7.27 4.99
C GLY A 260 3.49 -8.21 4.57
N ALA A 261 3.06 -8.06 3.32
CA ALA A 261 2.02 -8.88 2.73
C ALA A 261 2.58 -10.24 2.28
N GLY A 262 2.17 -11.30 2.94
CA GLY A 262 2.63 -12.67 2.66
C GLY A 262 4.12 -12.89 2.96
N GLU A 263 4.64 -14.06 2.61
CA GLU A 263 6.03 -14.41 2.87
C GLU A 263 7.02 -13.65 2.00
N LEU A 264 6.68 -13.40 0.73
CA LEU A 264 7.54 -12.61 -0.16
C LEU A 264 7.70 -11.18 0.34
N GLY A 265 6.61 -10.53 0.76
CA GLY A 265 6.66 -9.18 1.31
C GLY A 265 7.49 -9.11 2.59
N THR A 266 7.33 -10.07 3.50
CA THR A 266 8.13 -10.20 4.71
C THR A 266 9.61 -10.41 4.39
N PHE A 267 9.93 -11.25 3.40
CA PHE A 267 11.31 -11.48 2.97
C PHE A 267 11.95 -10.21 2.38
N LEU A 268 11.23 -9.52 1.49
CA LEU A 268 11.71 -8.26 0.88
C LEU A 268 11.88 -7.14 1.91
N ASP A 269 11.00 -7.07 2.92
CA ASP A 269 11.15 -6.12 4.03
C ASP A 269 12.43 -6.41 4.84
N GLY A 270 12.78 -7.69 5.02
CA GLY A 270 14.07 -8.09 5.58
C GLY A 270 15.27 -7.63 4.76
N CYS A 271 15.20 -7.74 3.42
CA CYS A 271 16.21 -7.20 2.54
C CYS A 271 16.32 -5.67 2.67
N PHE A 272 15.18 -4.95 2.77
CA PHE A 272 15.15 -3.51 2.99
C PHE A 272 15.77 -3.12 4.34
N LEU A 273 15.39 -3.79 5.43
CA LEU A 273 15.93 -3.53 6.76
C LEU A 273 17.44 -3.81 6.88
N ASN A 274 17.97 -4.67 6.03
CA ASN A 274 19.41 -4.95 5.96
C ASN A 274 20.22 -3.95 5.12
N GLN A 275 19.57 -2.98 4.48
CA GLN A 275 20.29 -1.94 3.73
C GLN A 275 21.09 -1.03 4.65
N PRO A 276 22.21 -0.45 4.15
CA PRO A 276 23.08 0.42 4.95
C PRO A 276 22.35 1.59 5.61
N ALA A 277 21.33 2.16 4.96
CA ALA A 277 20.55 3.27 5.51
C ALA A 277 19.76 2.83 6.76
N ALA A 278 19.08 1.68 6.73
CA ALA A 278 18.36 1.15 7.88
C ALA A 278 19.31 0.69 9.01
N GLN A 279 20.48 0.14 8.64
CA GLN A 279 21.53 -0.18 9.60
C GLN A 279 22.07 1.09 10.29
N ALA A 280 22.28 2.17 9.55
CA ALA A 280 22.73 3.44 10.09
C ALA A 280 21.74 4.00 11.13
N VAL A 281 20.42 3.87 10.87
CA VAL A 281 19.39 4.24 11.85
C VAL A 281 19.55 3.43 13.13
N ARG A 282 19.76 2.11 13.05
CA ARG A 282 19.99 1.26 14.23
C ARG A 282 21.28 1.61 14.97
N ASN A 283 22.38 1.81 14.24
CA ASN A 283 23.68 2.12 14.80
C ASN A 283 23.71 3.47 15.54
N ARG A 284 22.85 4.41 15.13
CA ARG A 284 22.71 5.72 15.78
C ARG A 284 22.43 5.58 17.29
N ARG A 285 21.66 4.56 17.71
CA ARG A 285 21.38 4.32 19.14
C ARG A 285 22.65 4.12 19.99
N GLY A 286 23.57 3.29 19.48
CA GLY A 286 24.89 3.09 20.14
C GLY A 286 25.72 4.35 20.15
N LEU A 287 25.81 5.04 18.99
CA LEU A 287 26.56 6.28 18.88
C LEU A 287 26.07 7.37 19.86
N LEU A 288 24.75 7.53 19.99
CA LEU A 288 24.18 8.52 20.92
C LEU A 288 24.49 8.18 22.37
N ARG A 289 24.45 6.91 22.75
CA ARG A 289 24.85 6.47 24.08
C ARG A 289 26.32 6.81 24.36
N ASP A 290 27.22 6.47 23.45
CA ASP A 290 28.66 6.73 23.61
C ASP A 290 28.96 8.24 23.70
N GLU A 291 28.23 9.08 22.94
CA GLU A 291 28.37 10.53 23.02
C GLU A 291 27.81 11.10 24.34
N LEU A 292 26.73 10.52 24.89
CA LEU A 292 26.20 10.92 26.19
C LEU A 292 27.14 10.55 27.34
N GLU A 293 27.75 9.37 27.30
CA GLU A 293 28.79 8.97 28.26
C GLU A 293 30.00 9.91 28.21
N ARG A 294 30.43 10.27 26.98
CA ARG A 294 31.51 11.24 26.78
C ARG A 294 31.13 12.63 27.32
N ALA A 295 29.92 13.12 27.02
CA ALA A 295 29.44 14.41 27.51
C ALA A 295 29.36 14.44 29.04
N ARG A 296 28.90 13.33 29.67
CA ARG A 296 28.86 13.18 31.12
C ARG A 296 30.26 13.32 31.73
N SER A 297 31.26 12.65 31.15
CA SER A 297 32.64 12.72 31.66
C SER A 297 33.27 14.11 31.63
N LEU A 298 32.70 15.02 30.81
CA LEU A 298 33.12 16.41 30.71
C LEU A 298 32.34 17.36 31.66
N CYS A 299 31.25 16.87 32.27
CA CYS A 299 30.38 17.65 33.15
C CYS A 299 30.67 17.29 34.62
N ASP A 300 31.51 18.08 35.31
CA ASP A 300 31.82 17.90 36.72
C ASP A 300 30.55 18.02 37.59
N GLN A 301 30.11 16.93 38.22
CA GLN A 301 29.14 16.82 39.31
C GLN A 301 27.72 17.43 39.10
N ARG A 302 27.37 17.89 37.87
CA ARG A 302 26.03 18.36 37.56
C ARG A 302 25.32 17.36 36.65
N PRO A 303 24.00 17.15 36.81
CA PRO A 303 23.27 16.34 35.87
C PRO A 303 23.37 16.92 34.44
N LEU A 304 23.74 16.10 33.48
CA LEU A 304 23.77 16.44 32.07
C LEU A 304 22.32 16.71 31.59
N ARG A 305 22.07 17.88 31.04
CA ARG A 305 20.78 18.21 30.43
C ARG A 305 20.82 18.00 28.94
N VAL A 306 19.98 17.11 28.46
CA VAL A 306 19.91 16.73 27.04
C VAL A 306 18.52 17.08 26.49
N THR A 307 18.48 17.85 25.43
CA THR A 307 17.26 18.10 24.67
C THR A 307 17.34 17.35 23.32
N SER A 308 16.44 16.40 23.10
CA SER A 308 16.31 15.69 21.84
C SER A 308 15.18 16.31 21.03
N LEU A 309 15.54 16.89 19.88
CA LEU A 309 14.60 17.46 18.92
C LEU A 309 14.29 16.43 17.84
N ALA A 310 13.03 16.30 17.45
CA ALA A 310 12.53 15.27 16.54
C ALA A 310 12.94 13.87 17.05
N CYS A 311 12.64 13.61 18.33
CA CYS A 311 13.13 12.42 19.04
C CYS A 311 12.52 11.09 18.52
N GLY A 312 11.44 11.16 17.75
CA GLY A 312 10.74 9.97 17.26
C GLY A 312 10.35 9.03 18.40
N PRO A 313 10.67 7.72 18.33
CA PRO A 313 10.38 6.77 19.41
C PRO A 313 11.29 6.92 20.63
N ALA A 314 12.30 7.79 20.59
CA ALA A 314 13.27 8.04 21.67
C ALA A 314 13.89 6.75 22.24
N ALA A 315 14.06 5.72 21.43
CA ALA A 315 14.49 4.39 21.88
C ALA A 315 15.86 4.42 22.57
N GLU A 316 16.76 5.29 22.13
CA GLU A 316 18.08 5.53 22.73
C GLU A 316 17.98 6.04 24.17
N VAL A 317 16.96 6.86 24.47
CA VAL A 317 16.70 7.35 25.83
C VAL A 317 16.19 6.23 26.72
N PHE A 318 15.25 5.44 26.23
CA PHE A 318 14.74 4.27 26.96
C PHE A 318 15.82 3.23 27.18
N ASP A 319 16.73 3.01 26.23
CA ASP A 319 17.87 2.12 26.40
C ASP A 319 18.75 2.55 27.58
N ILE A 320 19.03 3.84 27.71
CA ILE A 320 19.82 4.40 28.81
C ILE A 320 19.06 4.24 30.14
N LEU A 321 17.80 4.65 30.17
CA LEU A 321 17.00 4.62 31.41
C LEU A 321 16.79 3.20 31.94
N LEU A 322 16.68 2.20 31.05
CA LEU A 322 16.38 0.82 31.42
C LEU A 322 17.63 -0.03 31.64
N ASN A 323 18.71 0.22 30.88
CA ASN A 323 19.86 -0.66 30.83
C ASN A 323 21.15 -0.06 31.46
N ASP A 324 21.16 1.25 31.75
CA ASP A 324 22.28 1.96 32.36
C ASP A 324 21.80 2.86 33.51
N PRO A 325 21.49 2.28 34.68
CA PRO A 325 21.00 3.04 35.83
C PRO A 325 21.98 4.08 36.38
N GLU A 326 23.29 3.87 36.17
CA GLU A 326 24.30 4.83 36.58
C GLU A 326 24.29 6.11 35.71
N LEU A 327 24.24 5.93 34.41
CA LEU A 327 24.08 7.07 33.48
C LEU A 327 22.72 7.76 33.67
N ALA A 328 21.64 6.98 33.83
CA ALA A 328 20.30 7.48 34.04
C ALA A 328 20.16 8.44 35.24
N GLN A 329 20.88 8.22 36.33
CA GLN A 329 20.89 9.10 37.50
C GLN A 329 21.55 10.46 37.22
N HIS A 330 22.37 10.56 36.20
CA HIS A 330 23.19 11.75 35.89
C HIS A 330 22.73 12.51 34.66
N VAL A 331 21.65 12.08 34.01
CA VAL A 331 21.13 12.71 32.78
C VAL A 331 19.66 13.10 32.92
N GLN A 332 19.34 14.31 32.54
CA GLN A 332 17.97 14.79 32.47
C GLN A 332 17.59 15.01 31.00
N PHE A 333 16.56 14.30 30.52
CA PHE A 333 16.08 14.40 29.14
C PHE A 333 14.89 15.31 29.01
N THR A 334 14.90 16.10 27.93
CA THR A 334 13.72 16.80 27.40
C THR A 334 13.50 16.31 25.97
N LEU A 335 12.37 15.64 25.72
CA LEU A 335 12.04 15.06 24.42
C LEU A 335 11.03 15.96 23.72
N VAL A 336 11.30 16.32 22.48
CA VAL A 336 10.43 17.16 21.64
C VAL A 336 10.25 16.49 20.30
N ASP A 337 9.00 16.21 19.94
CA ASP A 337 8.64 15.65 18.62
C ASP A 337 7.36 16.30 18.10
N VAL A 338 7.15 16.24 16.81
CA VAL A 338 5.93 16.69 16.13
C VAL A 338 4.82 15.62 16.20
N ASP A 339 5.21 14.36 16.32
CA ASP A 339 4.30 13.23 16.50
C ASP A 339 3.95 13.09 17.99
N GLN A 340 2.67 13.33 18.33
CA GLN A 340 2.12 13.14 19.67
C GLN A 340 1.45 11.77 19.83
#